data_f56ad365d65953667335b7f0ab163be6
#
_entry.id   f56ad365d65953667335b7f0ab163be6
#
_cell.length_a   1.000
_cell.length_b   1.000
_cell.length_c   1.000
_cell.angle_alpha   90.00
_cell.angle_beta   90.00
_cell.angle_gamma   90.00
#
_symmetry.space_group_name_H-M   'P 1'
#
loop_
_entity.id
_entity.type
_entity.pdbx_description
1 polymer ?
#
loop_
_entity_poly.entity_id
_entity_poly.type
_entity_poly.pdbx_seq_one_letter_code
_entity_poly.pdbx_strand_id
1 'polypeptide(L)'
;MLRFTFPQNVALPLVLGLAACLTACGEAPMGASEGASTAPADAPASTAPGPDFSGDFELVGTEPFWGGGIRPDGLSLTRAGEAGVRAHNPGVKVEDGAGVWNAGALVLRLRAEPCSDGMSDRRYGYRAEVTLNGQALRGCAARPEEPPPQPGPQ
;
A
#
# COMPACT_ATOMS: atom_id res chain seq x y z
N MET A 1 -16.96 29.44 28.45
CA MET A 1 -15.80 29.93 27.69
C MET A 1 -14.54 29.44 28.40
N LEU A 2 -13.99 28.32 27.98
CA LEU A 2 -12.72 27.77 28.50
C LEU A 2 -11.64 28.05 27.45
N ARG A 3 -10.67 28.87 27.81
CA ARG A 3 -9.47 29.14 26.98
C ARG A 3 -8.41 28.13 27.35
N PHE A 4 -8.04 27.26 26.42
CA PHE A 4 -6.85 26.42 26.55
C PHE A 4 -5.65 27.17 25.98
N THR A 5 -4.72 27.49 26.87
CA THR A 5 -3.42 28.09 26.58
C THR A 5 -2.41 26.96 26.36
N PHE A 6 -1.82 26.86 25.17
CA PHE A 6 -0.71 25.95 24.92
C PHE A 6 0.62 26.60 25.31
N PRO A 7 1.51 25.93 26.03
CA PRO A 7 2.88 26.40 26.23
C PRO A 7 3.74 26.00 25.03
N GLN A 8 4.28 27.00 24.33
CA GLN A 8 5.46 26.86 23.49
C GLN A 8 6.70 26.89 24.38
N ASN A 9 7.58 25.93 24.26
CA ASN A 9 9.03 26.05 24.41
C ASN A 9 9.67 24.66 24.55
N VAL A 10 10.34 24.20 23.52
CA VAL A 10 11.54 23.35 23.70
C VAL A 10 12.58 23.77 22.68
N ALA A 11 13.68 24.29 23.21
CA ALA A 11 14.85 24.74 22.51
C ALA A 11 15.69 23.56 21.98
N LEU A 12 16.26 23.81 20.81
CA LEU A 12 17.20 22.97 20.08
C LEU A 12 18.61 23.12 20.67
N PRO A 13 19.41 22.09 20.93
CA PRO A 13 20.86 22.21 21.00
C PRO A 13 21.52 21.80 19.68
N LEU A 14 22.25 22.75 19.14
CA LEU A 14 23.23 22.63 18.06
C LEU A 14 24.43 21.85 18.59
N VAL A 15 24.74 20.69 18.00
CA VAL A 15 26.04 20.01 18.24
C VAL A 15 26.83 20.02 16.94
N LEU A 16 27.87 20.86 16.97
CA LEU A 16 28.90 20.96 15.97
C LEU A 16 29.97 19.87 16.27
N GLY A 17 30.10 18.88 15.40
CA GLY A 17 31.12 17.86 15.49
C GLY A 17 32.00 17.84 14.23
N LEU A 18 33.18 18.48 14.30
CA LEU A 18 34.24 18.50 13.33
C LEU A 18 35.14 17.28 13.57
N ALA A 19 35.34 16.41 12.57
CA ALA A 19 36.42 15.44 12.58
C ALA A 19 36.92 15.21 11.16
N ALA A 20 38.11 15.70 10.90
CA ALA A 20 38.95 15.40 9.76
C ALA A 20 39.81 14.16 10.06
N CYS A 21 40.05 13.30 9.08
CA CYS A 21 41.20 12.38 8.93
C CYS A 21 41.16 11.80 7.53
N LEU A 22 42.10 12.19 6.73
CA LEU A 22 43.43 11.62 6.35
C LEU A 22 43.37 10.57 5.26
N THR A 23 43.88 11.01 4.13
CA THR A 23 44.49 10.38 2.97
C THR A 23 45.17 9.02 3.22
N ALA A 24 44.91 8.07 2.33
CA ALA A 24 45.88 7.03 1.96
C ALA A 24 45.80 6.79 0.46
N CYS A 25 46.88 7.19 -0.24
CA CYS A 25 47.20 6.78 -1.59
C CYS A 25 47.56 5.28 -1.58
N GLY A 26 47.01 4.53 -2.52
CA GLY A 26 47.43 3.17 -2.84
C GLY A 26 47.45 3.02 -4.34
N GLU A 27 48.68 2.79 -4.88
CA GLU A 27 49.03 2.66 -6.28
C GLU A 27 48.34 1.49 -7.00
N ALA A 28 48.12 1.69 -8.29
CA ALA A 28 47.60 0.72 -9.24
C ALA A 28 48.64 -0.37 -9.59
N PRO A 29 48.22 -1.51 -10.16
CA PRO A 29 48.81 -1.92 -11.41
C PRO A 29 47.78 -2.10 -12.53
N MET A 30 48.24 -1.70 -13.68
CA MET A 30 47.63 -1.89 -14.99
C MET A 30 47.37 -3.37 -15.28
N GLY A 31 46.17 -3.66 -15.68
CA GLY A 31 45.80 -4.90 -16.35
C GLY A 31 44.81 -4.54 -17.46
N ALA A 32 45.36 -4.35 -18.64
CA ALA A 32 44.58 -4.20 -19.85
C ALA A 32 43.80 -5.53 -20.11
N SER A 33 42.51 -5.41 -20.25
CA SER A 33 41.71 -6.41 -20.96
C SER A 33 40.57 -5.68 -21.64
N GLU A 34 40.84 -5.39 -22.93
CA GLU A 34 39.83 -4.98 -23.89
C GLU A 34 38.86 -6.12 -24.04
N GLY A 35 37.71 -5.99 -23.46
CA GLY A 35 36.49 -6.74 -23.75
C GLY A 35 35.42 -5.73 -24.10
N ALA A 36 35.33 -5.33 -25.33
CA ALA A 36 34.21 -4.57 -25.87
C ALA A 36 32.97 -5.45 -25.78
N SER A 37 32.28 -5.38 -24.66
CA SER A 37 30.92 -5.91 -24.54
C SER A 37 29.98 -4.85 -25.10
N THR A 38 29.67 -5.00 -26.37
CA THR A 38 28.58 -4.29 -27.03
C THR A 38 27.28 -4.67 -26.30
N ALA A 39 26.85 -3.82 -25.39
CA ALA A 39 25.49 -3.93 -24.83
C ALA A 39 24.51 -3.72 -25.99
N PRO A 40 23.55 -4.63 -26.21
CA PRO A 40 22.46 -4.36 -27.12
C PRO A 40 21.64 -3.23 -26.51
N ALA A 41 21.71 -2.07 -27.17
CA ALA A 41 20.81 -0.97 -26.97
C ALA A 41 19.40 -1.40 -27.44
N ASP A 42 18.38 -0.90 -26.72
CA ASP A 42 16.98 -0.92 -27.11
C ASP A 42 16.27 -2.31 -27.14
N ALA A 43 16.11 -2.89 -25.96
CA ALA A 43 14.85 -3.56 -25.73
C ALA A 43 13.80 -2.48 -25.45
N PRO A 44 12.69 -2.40 -26.22
CA PRO A 44 11.61 -1.48 -25.90
C PRO A 44 11.14 -1.81 -24.48
N ALA A 45 11.14 -0.78 -23.63
CA ALA A 45 10.56 -0.91 -22.29
C ALA A 45 9.14 -1.42 -22.48
N SER A 46 8.93 -2.70 -22.16
CA SER A 46 7.60 -3.29 -22.13
C SER A 46 6.84 -2.52 -21.08
N THR A 47 5.99 -1.61 -21.52
CA THR A 47 5.08 -0.89 -20.64
C THR A 47 4.08 -1.93 -20.13
N ALA A 48 4.45 -2.64 -19.08
CA ALA A 48 3.50 -3.51 -18.38
C ALA A 48 2.27 -2.65 -18.03
N PRO A 49 1.05 -3.13 -18.33
CA PRO A 49 -0.15 -2.41 -17.91
C PRO A 49 -0.06 -2.13 -16.41
N GLY A 50 -0.41 -0.92 -16.01
CA GLY A 50 -0.43 -0.51 -14.61
C GLY A 50 -1.34 -1.41 -13.77
N PRO A 51 -1.26 -1.32 -12.43
CA PRO A 51 -2.12 -2.11 -11.56
C PRO A 51 -3.60 -1.93 -11.90
N ASP A 52 -4.32 -3.05 -11.97
CA ASP A 52 -5.76 -3.03 -12.24
C ASP A 52 -6.54 -2.90 -10.93
N PHE A 53 -7.20 -1.77 -10.75
CA PHE A 53 -8.08 -1.48 -9.62
C PHE A 53 -9.57 -1.52 -9.98
N SER A 54 -9.94 -2.05 -11.14
CA SER A 54 -11.34 -2.23 -11.53
C SER A 54 -11.98 -3.42 -10.82
N GLY A 55 -13.33 -3.48 -10.82
CA GLY A 55 -14.11 -4.59 -10.28
C GLY A 55 -14.12 -4.71 -8.76
N ASP A 56 -14.41 -5.91 -8.28
CA ASP A 56 -14.69 -6.21 -6.89
C ASP A 56 -13.43 -6.53 -6.09
N PHE A 57 -13.43 -6.13 -4.81
CA PHE A 57 -12.40 -6.51 -3.85
C PHE A 57 -13.00 -6.95 -2.52
N GLU A 58 -12.35 -7.93 -1.89
CA GLU A 58 -12.53 -8.30 -0.50
C GLU A 58 -11.33 -7.84 0.30
N LEU A 59 -11.59 -7.23 1.46
CA LEU A 59 -10.58 -6.66 2.33
C LEU A 59 -10.65 -7.34 3.71
N VAL A 60 -9.48 -7.58 4.30
CA VAL A 60 -9.36 -8.14 5.63
C VAL A 60 -8.24 -7.46 6.40
N GLY A 61 -8.40 -7.34 7.72
CA GLY A 61 -7.34 -6.93 8.64
C GLY A 61 -7.49 -7.64 9.97
N THR A 62 -6.38 -7.84 10.66
CA THR A 62 -6.29 -8.69 11.84
C THR A 62 -6.07 -7.94 13.16
N GLU A 63 -5.60 -6.69 13.09
CA GLU A 63 -5.32 -5.91 14.31
C GLU A 63 -5.79 -4.45 14.17
N PRO A 64 -7.01 -4.14 14.65
CA PRO A 64 -8.09 -5.03 15.13
C PRO A 64 -8.68 -5.84 13.99
N PHE A 65 -9.45 -6.90 14.28
CA PHE A 65 -10.16 -7.66 13.25
C PHE A 65 -11.21 -6.81 12.55
N TRP A 66 -11.08 -6.71 11.24
CA TRP A 66 -12.04 -6.04 10.38
C TRP A 66 -12.13 -6.71 9.01
N GLY A 67 -13.25 -6.56 8.37
CA GLY A 67 -13.47 -6.99 6.98
C GLY A 67 -14.17 -5.91 6.20
N GLY A 68 -14.08 -5.97 4.88
CA GLY A 68 -14.72 -4.99 4.03
C GLY A 68 -14.85 -5.47 2.60
N GLY A 69 -15.48 -4.65 1.78
CA GLY A 69 -15.66 -4.91 0.37
C GLY A 69 -15.76 -3.65 -0.45
N ILE A 70 -15.24 -3.75 -1.66
CA ILE A 70 -15.46 -2.79 -2.73
C ILE A 70 -16.31 -3.49 -3.76
N ARG A 71 -17.49 -2.95 -4.06
CA ARG A 71 -18.43 -3.45 -5.06
C ARG A 71 -18.89 -2.28 -5.94
N PRO A 72 -19.45 -2.54 -7.12
CA PRO A 72 -19.93 -1.47 -8.01
C PRO A 72 -20.95 -0.55 -7.34
N ASP A 73 -21.79 -1.11 -6.47
CA ASP A 73 -22.88 -0.42 -5.77
C ASP A 73 -22.45 0.21 -4.44
N GLY A 74 -21.31 -0.18 -3.88
CA GLY A 74 -20.92 0.36 -2.58
C GLY A 74 -19.62 -0.14 -1.99
N LEU A 75 -19.21 0.58 -0.96
CA LEU A 75 -18.11 0.25 -0.07
C LEU A 75 -18.68 -0.25 1.25
N SER A 76 -18.06 -1.26 1.84
CA SER A 76 -18.46 -1.76 3.14
C SER A 76 -17.25 -1.96 4.05
N LEU A 77 -17.45 -1.75 5.35
CA LEU A 77 -16.49 -2.03 6.40
C LEU A 77 -17.23 -2.57 7.62
N THR A 78 -16.75 -3.69 8.16
CA THR A 78 -17.24 -4.30 9.39
C THR A 78 -16.07 -4.51 10.35
N ARG A 79 -16.31 -4.27 11.65
CA ARG A 79 -15.37 -4.56 12.73
C ARG A 79 -16.04 -5.40 13.79
N ALA A 80 -15.27 -6.27 14.44
CA ALA A 80 -15.80 -7.10 15.51
C ALA A 80 -16.40 -6.23 16.63
N GLY A 81 -17.65 -6.50 16.99
CA GLY A 81 -18.37 -5.77 18.05
C GLY A 81 -18.92 -4.40 17.66
N GLU A 82 -18.77 -3.97 16.41
CA GLU A 82 -19.27 -2.67 15.94
C GLU A 82 -20.34 -2.84 14.86
N ALA A 83 -21.17 -1.82 14.70
CA ALA A 83 -22.10 -1.75 13.57
C ALA A 83 -21.32 -1.57 12.27
N GLY A 84 -21.70 -2.34 11.24
CA GLY A 84 -21.08 -2.20 9.91
C GLY A 84 -21.36 -0.84 9.28
N VAL A 85 -20.38 -0.34 8.54
CA VAL A 85 -20.47 0.92 7.78
C VAL A 85 -20.63 0.59 6.30
N ARG A 86 -21.50 1.33 5.63
CA ARG A 86 -21.68 1.27 4.17
C ARG A 86 -21.65 2.68 3.60
N ALA A 87 -21.08 2.81 2.41
CA ALA A 87 -21.05 4.05 1.65
C ALA A 87 -21.28 3.75 0.17
N HIS A 88 -21.79 4.73 -0.57
CA HIS A 88 -21.85 4.64 -2.03
C HIS A 88 -20.43 4.57 -2.62
N ASN A 89 -20.23 3.78 -3.67
CA ASN A 89 -18.95 3.71 -4.34
C ASN A 89 -18.74 4.95 -5.25
N PRO A 90 -17.78 5.84 -4.94
CA PRO A 90 -17.54 7.05 -5.75
C PRO A 90 -16.74 6.76 -7.03
N GLY A 91 -16.36 5.51 -7.26
CA GLY A 91 -15.38 5.13 -8.27
C GLY A 91 -13.94 5.23 -7.77
N VAL A 92 -13.06 4.52 -8.45
CA VAL A 92 -11.62 4.54 -8.17
C VAL A 92 -10.94 5.74 -8.80
N LYS A 93 -10.03 6.37 -8.06
CA LYS A 93 -9.00 7.29 -8.59
C LYS A 93 -7.65 6.65 -8.36
N VAL A 94 -6.75 6.74 -9.33
CA VAL A 94 -5.38 6.27 -9.17
C VAL A 94 -4.51 7.45 -8.72
N GLU A 95 -3.92 7.33 -7.52
CA GLU A 95 -3.07 8.35 -6.91
C GLU A 95 -1.79 7.66 -6.40
N ASP A 96 -0.62 8.13 -6.84
CA ASP A 96 0.69 7.59 -6.46
C ASP A 96 0.79 6.06 -6.63
N GLY A 97 0.23 5.51 -7.71
CA GLY A 97 0.24 4.07 -7.99
C GLY A 97 -0.70 3.25 -7.12
N ALA A 98 -1.59 3.88 -6.35
CA ALA A 98 -2.62 3.23 -5.56
C ALA A 98 -4.02 3.55 -6.10
N GLY A 99 -4.94 2.59 -6.01
CA GLY A 99 -6.36 2.83 -6.20
C GLY A 99 -6.97 3.43 -4.93
N VAL A 100 -7.68 4.55 -5.06
CA VAL A 100 -8.28 5.28 -3.94
C VAL A 100 -9.78 5.43 -4.17
N TRP A 101 -10.58 5.03 -3.19
CA TRP A 101 -12.03 5.26 -3.11
C TRP A 101 -12.30 6.17 -1.93
N ASN A 102 -12.71 7.41 -2.19
CA ASN A 102 -12.96 8.41 -1.15
C ASN A 102 -14.47 8.68 -1.04
N ALA A 103 -15.11 8.04 -0.08
CA ALA A 103 -16.51 8.25 0.26
C ALA A 103 -16.68 9.10 1.53
N GLY A 104 -15.86 10.11 1.70
CA GLY A 104 -15.93 11.04 2.84
C GLY A 104 -15.33 10.44 4.10
N ALA A 105 -16.19 10.03 5.05
CA ALA A 105 -15.74 9.43 6.31
C ALA A 105 -15.05 8.06 6.14
N LEU A 106 -15.33 7.35 5.02
CA LEU A 106 -14.72 6.08 4.66
C LEU A 106 -13.84 6.27 3.43
N VAL A 107 -12.54 6.08 3.59
CA VAL A 107 -11.55 6.11 2.51
C VAL A 107 -10.83 4.78 2.45
N LEU A 108 -10.79 4.16 1.27
CA LEU A 108 -10.05 2.92 1.01
C LEU A 108 -8.93 3.21 0.03
N ARG A 109 -7.75 2.67 0.30
CA ARG A 109 -6.57 2.76 -0.55
C ARG A 109 -5.98 1.38 -0.74
N LEU A 110 -5.80 0.96 -1.99
CA LEU A 110 -5.17 -0.32 -2.36
C LEU A 110 -3.88 -0.06 -3.13
N ARG A 111 -2.83 -0.79 -2.76
CA ARG A 111 -1.59 -0.88 -3.54
C ARG A 111 -1.43 -2.30 -4.05
N ALA A 112 -1.07 -2.45 -5.32
CA ALA A 112 -0.78 -3.77 -5.91
C ALA A 112 0.57 -4.28 -5.40
N GLU A 113 0.54 -4.79 -4.17
CA GLU A 113 1.69 -5.35 -3.45
C GLU A 113 1.26 -6.66 -2.79
N PRO A 114 2.09 -7.72 -2.84
CA PRO A 114 1.81 -8.95 -2.11
C PRO A 114 1.59 -8.68 -0.62
N CYS A 115 0.55 -9.29 -0.06
CA CYS A 115 0.15 -9.09 1.32
C CYS A 115 -0.25 -10.44 1.95
N SER A 116 0.04 -10.61 3.24
CA SER A 116 -0.41 -11.72 4.07
C SER A 116 -1.14 -11.16 5.29
N ASP A 117 -2.27 -11.77 5.65
CA ASP A 117 -3.03 -11.43 6.86
C ASP A 117 -2.37 -11.99 8.14
N GLY A 118 -1.33 -12.80 7.99
CA GLY A 118 -0.59 -13.42 9.09
C GLY A 118 -1.33 -14.56 9.81
N MET A 119 -2.55 -14.91 9.37
CA MET A 119 -3.39 -15.90 10.03
C MET A 119 -3.81 -17.05 9.12
N SER A 120 -3.88 -16.82 7.81
CA SER A 120 -4.24 -17.82 6.81
C SER A 120 -3.11 -18.05 5.81
N ASP A 121 -3.18 -19.18 5.10
CA ASP A 121 -2.28 -19.45 3.97
C ASP A 121 -2.66 -18.68 2.71
N ARG A 122 -3.73 -17.89 2.77
CA ARG A 122 -4.21 -17.10 1.64
C ARG A 122 -3.21 -16.02 1.27
N ARG A 123 -2.94 -15.89 -0.02
CA ARG A 123 -2.14 -14.81 -0.59
C ARG A 123 -3.05 -13.75 -1.16
N TYR A 124 -2.77 -12.50 -0.79
CA TYR A 124 -3.50 -11.34 -1.24
C TYR A 124 -2.61 -10.55 -2.20
N GLY A 125 -3.17 -10.11 -3.31
CA GLY A 125 -2.44 -9.34 -4.33
C GLY A 125 -2.31 -7.85 -4.02
N TYR A 126 -3.00 -7.38 -2.97
CA TYR A 126 -3.04 -5.96 -2.65
C TYR A 126 -2.87 -5.73 -1.14
N ARG A 127 -2.11 -4.69 -0.81
CA ARG A 127 -2.11 -4.09 0.54
C ARG A 127 -3.26 -3.11 0.63
N ALA A 128 -4.00 -3.16 1.73
CA ALA A 128 -5.15 -2.30 1.99
C ALA A 128 -4.86 -1.34 3.16
N GLU A 129 -5.20 -0.08 2.96
CA GLU A 129 -5.29 0.93 3.99
C GLU A 129 -6.71 1.49 3.98
N VAL A 130 -7.34 1.51 5.14
CA VAL A 130 -8.71 2.01 5.30
C VAL A 130 -8.70 3.10 6.35
N THR A 131 -9.31 4.23 6.06
CA THR A 131 -9.54 5.28 7.03
C THR A 131 -11.03 5.41 7.27
N LEU A 132 -11.46 5.25 8.52
CA LEU A 132 -12.85 5.47 8.94
C LEU A 132 -12.88 6.55 10.03
N ASN A 133 -13.55 7.67 9.77
CA ASN A 133 -13.63 8.80 10.70
C ASN A 133 -12.26 9.27 11.22
N GLY A 134 -11.24 9.23 10.38
CA GLY A 134 -9.87 9.59 10.75
C GLY A 134 -9.06 8.47 11.42
N GLN A 135 -9.66 7.34 11.75
CA GLN A 135 -8.94 6.18 12.28
C GLN A 135 -8.39 5.32 11.12
N ALA A 136 -7.10 5.08 11.12
CA ALA A 136 -6.44 4.25 10.12
C ALA A 136 -6.44 2.77 10.52
N LEU A 137 -6.77 1.91 9.56
CA LEU A 137 -6.74 0.46 9.63
C LEU A 137 -5.85 -0.08 8.50
N ARG A 138 -5.13 -1.15 8.74
CA ARG A 138 -4.29 -1.79 7.74
C ARG A 138 -4.67 -3.24 7.56
N GLY A 139 -4.47 -3.76 6.35
CA GLY A 139 -4.78 -5.14 6.03
C GLY A 139 -4.42 -5.48 4.60
N CYS A 140 -5.08 -6.50 4.09
CA CYS A 140 -4.89 -7.02 2.74
C CYS A 140 -6.19 -6.97 1.95
N ALA A 141 -6.07 -7.00 0.62
CA ALA A 141 -7.20 -7.15 -0.27
C ALA A 141 -6.88 -8.12 -1.41
N ALA A 142 -7.92 -8.81 -1.88
CA ALA A 142 -7.88 -9.67 -3.05
C ALA A 142 -9.17 -9.53 -3.85
N ARG A 143 -9.14 -10.04 -5.08
CA ARG A 143 -10.37 -10.30 -5.83
C ARG A 143 -11.18 -11.36 -5.08
N PRO A 144 -12.53 -11.32 -5.11
CA PRO A 144 -13.33 -12.42 -4.63
C PRO A 144 -12.91 -13.71 -5.32
N GLU A 145 -12.80 -14.80 -4.58
CA GLU A 145 -12.60 -16.10 -5.18
C GLU A 145 -13.86 -16.47 -5.96
N GLU A 146 -13.69 -16.89 -7.20
CA GLU A 146 -14.81 -17.41 -7.98
C GLU A 146 -15.33 -18.67 -7.28
N PRO A 147 -16.62 -18.75 -6.96
CA PRO A 147 -17.16 -19.97 -6.35
C PRO A 147 -16.94 -21.15 -7.30
N PRO A 148 -16.64 -22.34 -6.79
CA PRO A 148 -16.46 -23.52 -7.61
C PRO A 148 -17.72 -23.73 -8.48
N PRO A 149 -17.54 -24.23 -9.74
CA PRO A 149 -18.67 -24.48 -10.62
C PRO A 149 -19.73 -25.30 -9.91
N GLN A 150 -20.94 -24.81 -9.86
CA GLN A 150 -22.07 -25.59 -9.30
C GLN A 150 -22.23 -26.85 -10.15
N PRO A 151 -22.40 -28.04 -9.54
CA PRO A 151 -22.76 -29.24 -10.30
C PRO A 151 -24.08 -28.95 -11.01
N GLY A 152 -24.09 -29.15 -12.34
CA GLY A 152 -25.29 -28.98 -13.12
C GLY A 152 -26.42 -29.84 -12.58
N PRO A 153 -27.69 -29.47 -12.83
CA PRO A 153 -28.84 -30.28 -12.44
C PRO A 153 -28.70 -31.67 -13.07
N GLN A 154 -28.79 -32.69 -12.22
CA GLN A 154 -28.78 -34.11 -12.65
C GLN A 154 -30.17 -34.52 -13.13
#